data_052fbda09840af2c8b47064aea056cc0
#
_entry.id   052fbda09840af2c8b47064aea056cc0
#
_cell.length_a   1.000
_cell.length_b   1.000
_cell.length_c   1.000
_cell.angle_alpha   90.00
_cell.angle_beta   90.00
_cell.angle_gamma   90.00
#
_symmetry.space_group_name_H-M   'P 1'
#
loop_
_entity.id
_entity.type
_entity.pdbx_description
1 polymer ?
#
loop_
_entity_poly.entity_id
_entity_poly.type
_entity_poly.pdbx_seq_one_letter_code
_entity_poly.pdbx_strand_id
1 'polypeptide(L)'
;MKDIKKYIIESTQDEDLEYEIGLALKDFGNERNGFKYAKEDDIKDALYKAGFDYDDENSNDDYMMFVGDYLDSKYEVELYIKDKSGNKVQIKHFNVFEV
;
A
#
# COMPACT_ATOMS: atom_id res chain seq x y z
N MET A 1 -9.40 -30.75 4.75
CA MET A 1 -10.26 -30.01 3.82
C MET A 1 -10.68 -28.67 4.35
N LYS A 2 -11.16 -28.58 5.57
CA LYS A 2 -11.55 -27.29 6.16
C LYS A 2 -10.37 -26.34 6.33
N ASP A 3 -9.23 -26.85 6.73
CA ASP A 3 -8.05 -26.04 6.96
C ASP A 3 -7.51 -25.45 5.66
N ILE A 4 -7.56 -26.22 4.59
CA ILE A 4 -7.13 -25.75 3.27
C ILE A 4 -8.05 -24.65 2.78
N LYS A 5 -9.35 -24.81 2.98
CA LYS A 5 -10.33 -23.82 2.56
C LYS A 5 -10.15 -22.50 3.32
N LYS A 6 -9.93 -22.59 4.63
CA LYS A 6 -9.69 -21.41 5.46
C LYS A 6 -8.42 -20.67 5.03
N TYR A 7 -7.38 -21.42 4.75
CA TYR A 7 -6.11 -20.87 4.29
C TYR A 7 -6.27 -20.11 2.97
N ILE A 8 -7.01 -20.68 2.03
CA ILE A 8 -7.27 -20.04 0.74
C ILE A 8 -8.02 -18.72 0.91
N ILE A 9 -8.99 -18.68 1.82
CA ILE A 9 -9.76 -17.47 2.09
C ILE A 9 -8.86 -16.36 2.63
N GLU A 10 -7.97 -16.68 3.55
CA GLU A 10 -7.03 -15.71 4.10
C GLU A 10 -6.09 -15.16 3.03
N SER A 11 -5.53 -16.04 2.19
CA SER A 11 -4.67 -15.63 1.08
C SER A 11 -5.42 -14.73 0.10
N THR A 12 -6.67 -15.07 -0.20
CA THR A 12 -7.49 -14.29 -1.11
C THR A 12 -7.74 -12.88 -0.57
N GLN A 13 -7.94 -12.74 0.74
CA GLN A 13 -8.16 -11.44 1.37
C GLN A 13 -6.93 -10.53 1.22
N ASP A 14 -5.75 -11.07 1.47
CA ASP A 14 -4.51 -10.31 1.31
C ASP A 14 -4.28 -9.93 -0.16
N GLU A 15 -4.52 -10.86 -1.08
CA GLU A 15 -4.40 -10.61 -2.51
C GLU A 15 -5.39 -9.57 -2.98
N ASP A 16 -6.62 -9.60 -2.48
CA ASP A 16 -7.64 -8.61 -2.81
C ASP A 16 -7.22 -7.23 -2.36
N LEU A 17 -6.66 -7.11 -1.16
CA LEU A 17 -6.18 -5.83 -0.65
C LEU A 17 -4.99 -5.33 -1.48
N GLU A 18 -4.05 -6.20 -1.85
CA GLU A 18 -2.94 -5.81 -2.72
C GLU A 18 -3.46 -5.24 -4.04
N TYR A 19 -4.48 -5.87 -4.60
CA TYR A 19 -5.11 -5.39 -5.83
C TYR A 19 -5.73 -4.01 -5.63
N GLU A 20 -6.46 -3.82 -4.53
CA GLU A 20 -7.09 -2.54 -4.21
C GLU A 20 -6.05 -1.42 -4.04
N ILE A 21 -4.95 -1.71 -3.35
CA ILE A 21 -3.88 -0.73 -3.18
C ILE A 21 -3.23 -0.43 -4.54
N GLY A 22 -3.03 -1.45 -5.37
CA GLY A 22 -2.53 -1.25 -6.72
C GLY A 22 -3.42 -0.32 -7.54
N LEU A 23 -4.74 -0.47 -7.42
CA LEU A 23 -5.69 0.42 -8.08
C LEU A 23 -5.61 1.85 -7.54
N ALA A 24 -5.45 2.01 -6.23
CA ALA A 24 -5.29 3.32 -5.62
C ALA A 24 -4.05 4.05 -6.15
N LEU A 25 -3.01 3.30 -6.48
CA LEU A 25 -1.74 3.84 -6.96
C LEU A 25 -1.63 3.91 -8.49
N LYS A 26 -2.66 3.50 -9.21
CA LYS A 26 -2.59 3.35 -10.68
C LYS A 26 -2.14 4.60 -11.42
N ASP A 27 -2.50 5.79 -10.90
CA ASP A 27 -2.15 7.05 -11.55
C ASP A 27 -0.65 7.36 -11.42
N PHE A 28 0.04 6.68 -10.53
CA PHE A 28 1.48 6.84 -10.29
C PHE A 28 2.31 5.77 -10.97
N GLY A 29 1.68 4.69 -11.41
CA GLY A 29 2.34 3.55 -12.04
C GLY A 29 1.96 2.23 -11.39
N ASN A 30 2.82 1.23 -11.54
CA ASN A 30 2.63 -0.07 -10.92
C ASN A 30 3.99 -0.77 -10.78
N GLU A 31 4.02 -1.86 -10.01
CA GLU A 31 5.26 -2.58 -9.74
C GLU A 31 5.84 -3.23 -11.00
N ARG A 32 4.98 -3.66 -11.90
CA ARG A 32 5.41 -4.35 -13.12
C ARG A 32 6.12 -3.42 -14.11
N ASN A 33 5.57 -2.21 -14.30
CA ASN A 33 6.08 -1.25 -15.28
C ASN A 33 6.84 -0.11 -14.63
N GLY A 34 6.90 -0.10 -13.30
CA GLY A 34 7.55 0.95 -12.53
C GLY A 34 6.62 2.11 -12.20
N PHE A 35 7.03 2.87 -11.21
CA PHE A 35 6.29 4.05 -10.78
C PHE A 35 7.02 5.31 -11.23
N LYS A 36 6.27 6.35 -11.53
CA LYS A 36 6.83 7.67 -11.84
C LYS A 36 6.90 8.51 -10.57
N TYR A 37 7.62 9.60 -10.61
CA TYR A 37 7.66 10.55 -9.50
C TYR A 37 6.28 11.16 -9.29
N ALA A 38 5.85 11.23 -8.05
CA ALA A 38 4.57 11.82 -7.67
C ALA A 38 4.74 12.57 -6.35
N LYS A 39 3.90 13.57 -6.14
CA LYS A 39 3.94 14.33 -4.89
C LYS A 39 3.52 13.42 -3.73
N GLU A 40 4.22 13.53 -2.59
CA GLU A 40 3.86 12.78 -1.41
C GLU A 40 2.40 13.00 -1.02
N ASP A 41 1.92 14.24 -1.09
CA ASP A 41 0.55 14.57 -0.73
C ASP A 41 -0.47 13.87 -1.63
N ASP A 42 -0.15 13.71 -2.91
CA ASP A 42 -1.04 13.02 -3.85
C ASP A 42 -1.12 11.53 -3.52
N ILE A 43 0.00 10.94 -3.12
CA ILE A 43 0.05 9.54 -2.72
C ILE A 43 -0.73 9.34 -1.43
N LYS A 44 -0.52 10.22 -0.44
CA LYS A 44 -1.25 10.16 0.84
C LYS A 44 -2.76 10.28 0.62
N ASP A 45 -3.18 11.17 -0.29
CA ASP A 45 -4.59 11.36 -0.61
C ASP A 45 -5.19 10.10 -1.26
N ALA A 46 -4.45 9.49 -2.19
CA ALA A 46 -4.91 8.28 -2.86
C ALA A 46 -5.11 7.13 -1.85
N LEU A 47 -4.17 6.95 -0.93
CA LEU A 47 -4.29 5.92 0.09
C LEU A 47 -5.40 6.25 1.09
N TYR A 48 -5.58 7.51 1.43
CA TYR A 48 -6.67 7.94 2.31
C TYR A 48 -8.02 7.58 1.70
N LYS A 49 -8.20 7.83 0.42
CA LYS A 49 -9.43 7.48 -0.30
C LYS A 49 -9.68 5.98 -0.33
N ALA A 50 -8.62 5.19 -0.25
CA ALA A 50 -8.73 3.74 -0.17
C ALA A 50 -8.94 3.23 1.25
N GLY A 51 -9.01 4.14 2.25
CA GLY A 51 -9.26 3.78 3.64
C GLY A 51 -8.02 3.65 4.51
N PHE A 52 -6.88 4.17 4.04
CA PHE A 52 -5.61 4.03 4.75
C PHE A 52 -5.01 5.39 5.09
N ASP A 53 -4.76 5.60 6.37
CA ASP A 53 -4.20 6.84 6.88
C ASP A 53 -2.68 6.77 6.95
N TYR A 54 -2.04 7.88 6.62
CA TYR A 54 -0.59 7.99 6.70
C TYR A 54 -0.14 7.96 8.17
N ASP A 55 0.84 7.11 8.47
CA ASP A 55 1.42 6.97 9.80
C ASP A 55 2.81 7.62 9.80
N ASP A 56 2.84 8.90 10.16
CA ASP A 56 4.07 9.68 10.14
C ASP A 56 5.13 9.13 11.09
N GLU A 57 4.72 8.65 12.27
CA GLU A 57 5.67 8.15 13.28
C GLU A 57 6.44 6.92 12.81
N ASN A 58 5.80 6.08 11.99
CA ASN A 58 6.41 4.85 11.51
C ASN A 58 6.91 4.96 10.08
N SER A 59 6.93 6.16 9.51
CA SER A 59 7.46 6.43 8.18
C SER A 59 8.85 7.04 8.29
N ASN A 60 9.65 6.85 7.24
CA ASN A 60 11.00 7.45 7.16
C ASN A 60 11.35 7.72 5.69
N ASP A 61 12.63 7.99 5.40
CA ASP A 61 13.05 8.29 4.04
C ASP A 61 13.03 7.09 3.11
N ASP A 62 12.97 5.87 3.68
CA ASP A 62 13.00 4.63 2.90
C ASP A 62 11.60 4.09 2.60
N TYR A 63 10.61 4.42 3.41
CA TYR A 63 9.24 3.97 3.17
C TYR A 63 8.21 4.85 3.84
N MET A 64 7.00 4.81 3.28
CA MET A 64 5.81 5.47 3.82
C MET A 64 4.89 4.39 4.38
N MET A 65 4.51 4.53 5.65
CA MET A 65 3.62 3.57 6.31
C MET A 65 2.19 4.12 6.36
N PHE A 66 1.23 3.25 6.06
CA PHE A 66 -0.19 3.58 6.13
C PHE A 66 -0.91 2.51 6.93
N VAL A 67 -1.94 2.90 7.66
CA VAL A 67 -2.74 1.97 8.47
C VAL A 67 -4.22 2.14 8.15
N GLY A 68 -4.95 1.04 8.19
CA GLY A 68 -6.37 1.08 7.93
C GLY A 68 -7.01 -0.28 8.13
N ASP A 69 -8.33 -0.33 7.93
CA ASP A 69 -9.10 -1.56 8.07
C ASP A 69 -9.55 -2.04 6.70
N TYR A 70 -9.56 -3.36 6.54
CA TYR A 70 -10.05 -4.00 5.33
C TYR A 70 -10.76 -5.29 5.73
N LEU A 71 -12.05 -5.41 5.41
CA LEU A 71 -12.87 -6.59 5.73
C LEU A 71 -12.73 -7.03 7.18
N ASP A 72 -12.94 -6.08 8.11
CA ASP A 72 -12.94 -6.30 9.55
C ASP A 72 -11.57 -6.65 10.15
N SER A 73 -10.50 -6.56 9.38
CA SER A 73 -9.14 -6.76 9.86
C SER A 73 -8.34 -5.47 9.73
N LYS A 74 -7.40 -5.28 10.63
CA LYS A 74 -6.49 -4.14 10.58
C LYS A 74 -5.28 -4.48 9.74
N TYR A 75 -4.93 -3.59 8.82
CA TYR A 75 -3.81 -3.80 7.90
C TYR A 75 -2.86 -2.63 7.91
N GLU A 76 -1.61 -2.93 7.57
CA GLU A 76 -0.60 -1.92 7.30
C GLU A 76 -0.17 -2.03 5.84
N VAL A 77 0.09 -0.88 5.22
CA VAL A 77 0.61 -0.81 3.86
C VAL A 77 1.93 -0.06 3.92
N GLU A 78 3.00 -0.70 3.43
CA GLU A 78 4.32 -0.07 3.33
C GLU A 78 4.60 0.23 1.87
N LEU A 79 4.81 1.51 1.55
CA LEU A 79 5.25 1.93 0.23
C LEU A 79 6.75 2.19 0.32
N TYR A 80 7.55 1.33 -0.30
CA TYR A 80 9.00 1.51 -0.33
C TYR A 80 9.38 2.55 -1.36
N ILE A 81 10.25 3.47 -0.98
CA ILE A 81 10.65 4.60 -1.80
C ILE A 81 11.95 4.29 -2.50
N LYS A 82 11.96 4.43 -3.83
CA LYS A 82 13.16 4.26 -4.64
C LYS A 82 14.01 5.52 -4.65
N ASP A 83 13.35 6.68 -4.73
CA ASP A 83 14.05 7.96 -4.83
C ASP A 83 13.14 9.10 -4.38
N LYS A 84 13.76 10.17 -3.88
CA LYS A 84 13.06 11.39 -3.47
C LYS A 84 13.65 12.58 -4.21
N SER A 85 12.79 13.51 -4.59
CA SER A 85 13.21 14.75 -5.24
C SER A 85 12.28 15.87 -4.80
N GLY A 86 12.72 16.66 -3.82
CA GLY A 86 11.90 17.71 -3.22
C GLY A 86 10.68 17.12 -2.54
N ASN A 87 9.48 17.54 -2.95
CA ASN A 87 8.22 17.02 -2.40
C ASN A 87 7.68 15.82 -3.18
N LYS A 88 8.47 15.29 -4.13
CA LYS A 88 8.06 14.14 -4.94
C LYS A 88 8.85 12.90 -4.53
N VAL A 89 8.19 11.76 -4.65
CA VAL A 89 8.82 10.46 -4.39
C VAL A 89 8.51 9.52 -5.54
N GLN A 90 9.42 8.56 -5.75
CA GLN A 90 9.21 7.47 -6.68
C GLN A 90 9.09 6.18 -5.87
N ILE A 91 7.96 5.49 -6.01
CA ILE A 91 7.72 4.23 -5.30
C ILE A 91 8.50 3.12 -5.99
N LYS A 92 9.10 2.25 -5.19
CA LYS A 92 9.78 1.05 -5.70
C LYS A 92 8.81 -0.12 -5.75
N HIS A 93 8.20 -0.43 -4.61
CA HIS A 93 7.19 -1.48 -4.48
C HIS A 93 6.41 -1.25 -3.19
N PHE A 94 5.38 -2.03 -2.97
CA PHE A 94 4.61 -1.94 -1.72
C PHE A 94 4.28 -3.33 -1.19
N ASN A 95 4.06 -3.40 0.12
CA ASN A 95 3.62 -4.61 0.80
C ASN A 95 2.39 -4.29 1.63
N VAL A 96 1.51 -5.28 1.77
CA VAL A 96 0.37 -5.19 2.68
C VAL A 96 0.46 -6.35 3.66
N PHE A 97 0.14 -6.10 4.92
CA PHE A 97 0.09 -7.18 5.90
C PHE A 97 -0.90 -6.87 7.00
N GLU A 98 -1.48 -7.95 7.50
CA GLU A 98 -2.43 -7.87 8.60
C GLU A 98 -1.67 -7.65 9.91
N VAL A 99 -2.20 -6.76 10.74
CA VAL A 99 -1.59 -6.43 12.04
C VAL A 99 -2.09 -7.38 13.13
#